data_26f03e75408a2c7efb144b87ce90a1dd
#
_entry.id   26f03e75408a2c7efb144b87ce90a1dd
#
_cell.length_a   1.000
_cell.length_b   1.000
_cell.length_c   1.000
_cell.angle_alpha   90.00
_cell.angle_beta   90.00
_cell.angle_gamma   90.00
#
_symmetry.space_group_name_H-M   'P 1'
#
loop_
_entity.id
_entity.type
_entity.pdbx_description
1 polymer ?
#
loop_
_entity_poly.entity_id
_entity_poly.type
_entity_poly.pdbx_seq_one_letter_code
_entity_poly.pdbx_strand_id
1 'polypeptide(L)'
;LQNSFSKDELVDNIMIYWISGSMPSAMRIYYETFNRQPRPKSMSPFLKSGPPAPLGFALFPKEINVPPRAWVQRQFGKRMVHWSEMLRGGHFAALETPELLAKDIRAFFAKIRP
;
A
#
# COMPACT_ATOMS: atom_id res chain seq x y z
N LEU A 1 18.08 -0.32 8.43
CA LEU A 1 18.08 0.27 7.09
C LEU A 1 18.92 -0.57 6.13
N GLN A 2 20.16 -0.88 6.45
CA GLN A 2 21.10 -1.58 5.56
C GLN A 2 20.66 -3.01 5.14
N ASN A 3 19.70 -3.61 5.80
CA ASN A 3 19.13 -4.93 5.45
C ASN A 3 17.99 -4.85 4.44
N SER A 4 17.50 -3.65 4.14
CA SER A 4 16.36 -3.42 3.25
C SER A 4 16.71 -2.56 2.06
N PHE A 5 17.68 -1.64 2.21
CA PHE A 5 18.06 -0.68 1.18
C PHE A 5 19.57 -0.47 1.15
N SER A 6 20.13 -0.33 -0.03
CA SER A 6 21.48 0.21 -0.21
C SER A 6 21.48 1.73 0.06
N LYS A 7 22.65 2.29 0.27
CA LYS A 7 22.80 3.75 0.39
C LYS A 7 22.46 4.45 -0.92
N ASP A 8 22.82 3.86 -2.05
CA ASP A 8 22.58 4.42 -3.36
C ASP A 8 21.10 4.50 -3.69
N GLU A 9 20.31 3.44 -3.41
CA GLU A 9 18.85 3.47 -3.55
C GLU A 9 18.18 4.57 -2.71
N LEU A 10 18.68 4.82 -1.50
CA LEU A 10 18.18 5.91 -0.67
C LEU A 10 18.55 7.29 -1.23
N VAL A 11 19.78 7.44 -1.73
CA VAL A 11 20.24 8.67 -2.36
C VAL A 11 19.44 8.93 -3.63
N ASP A 12 19.23 7.94 -4.47
CA ASP A 12 18.43 8.05 -5.69
C ASP A 12 17.01 8.54 -5.40
N ASN A 13 16.37 7.98 -4.36
CA ASN A 13 15.05 8.44 -3.94
C ASN A 13 15.06 9.92 -3.51
N ILE A 14 16.05 10.35 -2.75
CA ILE A 14 16.19 11.75 -2.34
C ILE A 14 16.42 12.64 -3.58
N MET A 15 17.28 12.20 -4.49
CA MET A 15 17.64 12.97 -5.70
C MET A 15 16.47 13.17 -6.66
N ILE A 16 15.55 12.21 -6.76
CA ILE A 16 14.32 12.37 -7.55
C ILE A 16 13.53 13.61 -7.08
N TYR A 17 13.32 13.76 -5.79
CA TYR A 17 12.64 14.92 -5.22
C TYR A 17 13.46 16.21 -5.32
N TRP A 18 14.78 16.10 -5.13
CA TRP A 18 15.69 17.24 -5.14
C TRP A 18 15.79 17.85 -6.53
N ILE A 19 16.12 17.05 -7.54
CA ILE A 19 16.31 17.53 -8.94
C ILE A 19 15.01 18.05 -9.54
N SER A 20 13.89 17.36 -9.26
CA SER A 20 12.57 17.77 -9.77
C SER A 20 11.95 18.95 -9.03
N GLY A 21 12.51 19.36 -7.89
CA GLY A 21 11.92 20.39 -7.02
C GLY A 21 10.54 20.01 -6.47
N SER A 22 10.18 18.71 -6.47
CA SER A 22 8.83 18.26 -6.19
C SER A 22 8.53 18.00 -4.70
N MET A 23 9.51 18.14 -3.81
CA MET A 23 9.29 17.88 -2.37
C MET A 23 8.16 18.71 -1.77
N PRO A 24 8.03 20.04 -2.03
CA PRO A 24 6.92 20.82 -1.50
C PRO A 24 5.55 20.31 -1.95
N SER A 25 5.41 19.92 -3.22
CA SER A 25 4.16 19.39 -3.75
C SER A 25 3.84 17.98 -3.21
N ALA A 26 4.85 17.14 -3.03
CA ALA A 26 4.70 15.83 -2.40
C ALA A 26 4.24 15.94 -0.93
N MET A 27 4.79 16.88 -0.18
CA MET A 27 4.40 17.14 1.21
C MET A 27 3.01 17.76 1.35
N ARG A 28 2.52 18.44 0.32
CA ARG A 28 1.21 19.07 0.32
C ARG A 28 0.06 18.07 0.53
N ILE A 29 0.16 16.85 0.01
CA ILE A 29 -0.86 15.81 0.22
C ILE A 29 -1.04 15.49 1.71
N TYR A 30 0.07 15.43 2.46
CA TYR A 30 0.03 15.20 3.91
C TYR A 30 -0.60 16.39 4.63
N TYR A 31 -0.19 17.62 4.29
CA TYR A 31 -0.75 18.82 4.85
C TYR A 31 -2.27 18.89 4.66
N GLU A 32 -2.75 18.68 3.43
CA GLU A 32 -4.17 18.73 3.12
C GLU A 32 -4.95 17.59 3.79
N THR A 33 -4.36 16.39 3.87
CA THR A 33 -5.00 15.25 4.51
C THR A 33 -5.19 15.45 6.00
N PHE A 34 -4.19 16.01 6.69
CA PHE A 34 -4.24 16.15 8.14
C PHE A 34 -4.91 17.43 8.60
N ASN A 35 -4.90 18.49 7.79
CA ASN A 35 -5.45 19.80 8.17
C ASN A 35 -6.84 20.06 7.58
N ARG A 36 -7.33 19.24 6.67
CA ARG A 36 -8.67 19.41 6.08
C ARG A 36 -9.76 19.15 7.12
N GLN A 37 -10.67 20.13 7.27
CA GLN A 37 -11.86 20.01 8.11
C GLN A 37 -13.12 20.24 7.25
N PRO A 38 -14.20 19.48 7.45
CA PRO A 38 -14.27 18.27 8.31
C PRO A 38 -13.50 17.10 7.70
N ARG A 39 -12.91 16.26 8.54
CA ARG A 39 -12.25 15.04 8.08
C ARG A 39 -13.27 14.12 7.40
N PRO A 40 -12.98 13.53 6.25
CA PRO A 40 -13.85 12.55 5.64
C PRO A 40 -14.17 11.43 6.62
N LYS A 41 -15.45 11.17 6.88
CA LYS A 41 -15.90 10.12 7.81
C LYS A 41 -15.59 8.69 7.32
N SER A 42 -15.03 8.55 6.13
CA SER A 42 -14.76 7.26 5.49
C SER A 42 -13.47 7.31 4.67
N MET A 43 -12.65 6.30 4.86
CA MET A 43 -11.52 6.01 3.99
C MET A 43 -12.03 5.67 2.58
N SER A 44 -11.71 6.55 1.65
CA SER A 44 -11.94 6.47 0.22
C SER A 44 -13.35 6.12 -0.28
N PRO A 45 -14.04 7.07 -0.92
CA PRO A 45 -15.25 6.82 -1.70
C PRO A 45 -15.05 5.72 -2.76
N PHE A 46 -13.83 5.59 -3.31
CA PHE A 46 -13.47 4.58 -4.30
C PHE A 46 -13.72 3.14 -3.84
N LEU A 47 -13.52 2.84 -2.55
CA LEU A 47 -13.76 1.50 -2.00
C LEU A 47 -15.25 1.19 -1.82
N LYS A 48 -16.09 2.22 -1.71
CA LYS A 48 -17.54 2.05 -1.52
C LYS A 48 -18.34 2.13 -2.82
N SER A 49 -17.91 2.95 -3.77
CA SER A 49 -18.67 3.28 -4.97
C SER A 49 -18.04 2.80 -6.29
N GLY A 50 -16.84 2.21 -6.25
CA GLY A 50 -16.19 1.64 -7.43
C GLY A 50 -16.89 0.36 -7.93
N PRO A 51 -16.66 -0.03 -9.19
CA PRO A 51 -17.16 -1.30 -9.70
C PRO A 51 -16.73 -2.45 -8.80
N PRO A 52 -17.47 -3.58 -8.77
CA PRO A 52 -17.21 -4.69 -7.85
C PRO A 52 -15.97 -5.50 -8.25
N ALA A 53 -14.81 -4.84 -8.30
CA ALA A 53 -13.54 -5.49 -8.59
C ALA A 53 -13.12 -6.42 -7.45
N PRO A 54 -12.52 -7.57 -7.76
CA PRO A 54 -11.87 -8.42 -6.77
C PRO A 54 -10.75 -7.69 -6.05
N LEU A 55 -10.57 -8.00 -4.77
CA LEU A 55 -9.56 -7.38 -3.91
C LEU A 55 -8.61 -8.43 -3.36
N GLY A 56 -7.31 -8.11 -3.39
CA GLY A 56 -6.26 -8.85 -2.72
C GLY A 56 -5.64 -8.00 -1.62
N PHE A 57 -5.30 -8.63 -0.51
CA PHE A 57 -4.62 -8.03 0.63
C PHE A 57 -3.33 -8.79 0.92
N ALA A 58 -2.22 -8.09 0.83
CA ALA A 58 -0.90 -8.57 1.22
C ALA A 58 -0.49 -7.84 2.50
N LEU A 59 -0.40 -8.54 3.62
CA LEU A 59 -0.09 -7.97 4.92
C LEU A 59 1.39 -8.15 5.23
N PHE A 60 2.08 -7.05 5.41
CA PHE A 60 3.50 -7.04 5.77
C PHE A 60 3.66 -6.79 7.27
N PRO A 61 4.54 -7.53 7.97
CA PRO A 61 4.61 -7.49 9.43
C PRO A 61 5.07 -6.16 10.01
N LYS A 62 5.73 -5.31 9.21
CA LYS A 62 6.18 -3.97 9.61
C LYS A 62 5.40 -2.85 8.93
N GLU A 63 4.18 -3.14 8.46
CA GLU A 63 3.26 -2.11 7.97
C GLU A 63 2.77 -1.24 9.14
N ILE A 64 2.53 0.04 8.87
CA ILE A 64 2.07 1.02 9.87
C ILE A 64 0.71 0.65 10.45
N ASN A 65 -0.20 0.16 9.59
CA ASN A 65 -1.55 -0.21 9.97
C ASN A 65 -1.94 -1.54 9.32
N VAL A 66 -2.09 -2.57 10.14
CA VAL A 66 -2.55 -3.88 9.70
C VAL A 66 -3.97 -4.11 10.21
N PRO A 67 -4.99 -4.03 9.33
CA PRO A 67 -6.36 -4.24 9.74
C PRO A 67 -6.62 -5.72 10.07
N PRO A 68 -7.41 -6.03 11.10
CA PRO A 68 -7.86 -7.39 11.36
C PRO A 68 -8.62 -7.95 10.16
N ARG A 69 -8.34 -9.20 9.77
CA ARG A 69 -8.98 -9.86 8.64
C ARG A 69 -10.51 -9.81 8.71
N ALA A 70 -11.06 -10.00 9.91
CA ALA A 70 -12.51 -9.97 10.12
C ALA A 70 -13.14 -8.62 9.75
N TRP A 71 -12.44 -7.50 9.96
CA TRP A 71 -12.93 -6.17 9.57
C TRP A 71 -12.95 -6.01 8.06
N VAL A 72 -11.88 -6.45 7.40
CA VAL A 72 -11.77 -6.42 5.93
C VAL A 72 -12.83 -7.31 5.30
N GLN A 73 -13.01 -8.53 5.83
CA GLN A 73 -14.04 -9.46 5.38
C GLN A 73 -15.46 -8.88 5.54
N ARG A 74 -15.74 -8.23 6.66
CA ARG A 74 -17.03 -7.57 6.91
C ARG A 74 -17.28 -6.42 5.93
N GLN A 75 -16.24 -5.67 5.59
CA GLN A 75 -16.34 -4.51 4.71
C GLN A 75 -16.47 -4.88 3.24
N PHE A 76 -15.69 -5.85 2.78
CA PHE A 76 -15.55 -6.18 1.37
C PHE A 76 -16.22 -7.50 0.95
N GLY A 77 -16.54 -8.36 1.93
CA GLY A 77 -17.28 -9.60 1.70
C GLY A 77 -16.64 -10.50 0.64
N LYS A 78 -17.44 -10.87 -0.34
CA LYS A 78 -17.03 -11.75 -1.45
C LYS A 78 -15.99 -11.12 -2.40
N ARG A 79 -15.80 -9.80 -2.32
CA ARG A 79 -14.76 -9.12 -3.12
C ARG A 79 -13.34 -9.45 -2.63
N MET A 80 -13.17 -9.82 -1.36
CA MET A 80 -11.89 -10.26 -0.82
C MET A 80 -11.59 -11.68 -1.28
N VAL A 81 -10.90 -11.82 -2.41
CA VAL A 81 -10.56 -13.12 -3.04
C VAL A 81 -9.15 -13.60 -2.70
N HIS A 82 -8.33 -12.73 -2.14
CA HIS A 82 -6.95 -13.03 -1.78
C HIS A 82 -6.57 -12.36 -0.47
N TRP A 83 -5.94 -13.12 0.40
CA TRP A 83 -5.39 -12.66 1.67
C TRP A 83 -4.11 -13.42 1.95
N SER A 84 -3.02 -12.73 2.14
CA SER A 84 -1.72 -13.32 2.44
C SER A 84 -1.02 -12.55 3.55
N GLU A 85 -0.34 -13.27 4.39
CA GLU A 85 0.47 -12.73 5.48
C GLU A 85 1.93 -12.99 5.15
N MET A 86 2.70 -11.90 5.00
CA MET A 86 4.09 -11.94 4.58
C MET A 86 5.02 -12.20 5.73
N LEU A 87 6.10 -12.94 5.48
CA LEU A 87 7.09 -13.27 6.50
C LEU A 87 7.98 -12.09 6.89
N ARG A 88 8.16 -11.11 5.98
CA ARG A 88 9.02 -9.94 6.16
C ARG A 88 8.56 -8.80 5.27
N GLY A 89 9.10 -7.60 5.53
CA GLY A 89 8.77 -6.37 4.82
C GLY A 89 7.83 -5.48 5.61
N GLY A 90 7.62 -4.27 5.12
CA GLY A 90 6.82 -3.24 5.77
C GLY A 90 6.13 -2.32 4.77
N HIS A 91 6.06 -1.04 5.13
CA HIS A 91 5.32 -0.03 4.39
C HIS A 91 5.77 0.15 2.94
N PHE A 92 7.06 0.04 2.69
CA PHE A 92 7.63 0.12 1.35
C PHE A 92 7.94 -1.26 0.76
N ALA A 93 6.96 -2.15 0.80
CA ALA A 93 7.09 -3.56 0.43
C ALA A 93 7.72 -3.79 -0.95
N ALA A 94 7.43 -2.95 -1.93
CA ALA A 94 8.01 -3.05 -3.27
C ALA A 94 9.52 -2.80 -3.29
N LEU A 95 10.02 -1.98 -2.38
CA LEU A 95 11.43 -1.66 -2.24
C LEU A 95 12.11 -2.62 -1.25
N GLU A 96 11.42 -2.95 -0.15
CA GLU A 96 11.98 -3.81 0.92
C GLU A 96 12.02 -5.29 0.55
N THR A 97 11.01 -5.79 -0.17
CA THR A 97 10.85 -7.22 -0.47
C THR A 97 10.15 -7.43 -1.82
N PRO A 98 10.74 -6.94 -2.93
CA PRO A 98 10.12 -6.94 -4.26
C PRO A 98 9.67 -8.32 -4.72
N GLU A 99 10.46 -9.37 -4.43
CA GLU A 99 10.14 -10.74 -4.85
C GLU A 99 8.89 -11.27 -4.15
N LEU A 100 8.75 -11.01 -2.85
CA LEU A 100 7.56 -11.45 -2.09
C LEU A 100 6.31 -10.75 -2.61
N LEU A 101 6.39 -9.44 -2.81
CA LEU A 101 5.26 -8.68 -3.35
C LEU A 101 4.91 -9.11 -4.77
N ALA A 102 5.89 -9.28 -5.65
CA ALA A 102 5.66 -9.72 -7.02
C ALA A 102 5.05 -11.12 -7.10
N LYS A 103 5.51 -12.04 -6.25
CA LYS A 103 4.95 -13.39 -6.13
C LYS A 103 3.49 -13.35 -5.68
N ASP A 104 3.18 -12.53 -4.70
CA ASP A 104 1.82 -12.39 -4.17
C ASP A 104 0.87 -11.76 -5.18
N ILE A 105 1.30 -10.71 -5.89
CA ILE A 105 0.54 -10.11 -6.97
C ILE A 105 0.22 -11.14 -8.06
N ARG A 106 1.20 -11.95 -8.48
CA ARG A 106 0.95 -13.02 -9.46
C ARG A 106 -0.05 -14.05 -8.93
N ALA A 107 0.04 -14.43 -7.66
CA ALA A 107 -0.88 -15.38 -7.04
C ALA A 107 -2.31 -14.81 -6.95
N PHE A 108 -2.46 -13.51 -6.67
CA PHE A 108 -3.75 -12.83 -6.73
C PHE A 108 -4.35 -12.87 -8.15
N PHE A 109 -3.58 -12.43 -9.15
CA PHE A 109 -4.08 -12.38 -10.53
C PHE A 109 -4.35 -13.78 -11.11
N ALA A 110 -3.65 -14.81 -10.68
CA ALA A 110 -3.94 -16.19 -11.08
C ALA A 110 -5.33 -16.67 -10.60
N LYS A 111 -5.84 -16.12 -9.49
CA LYS A 111 -7.18 -16.47 -8.96
C LYS A 111 -8.33 -15.79 -9.71
N ILE A 112 -8.08 -14.70 -10.40
CA ILE A 112 -9.12 -13.87 -11.04
C ILE A 112 -9.03 -13.87 -12.56
N ARG A 113 -8.03 -14.53 -13.12
CA ARG A 113 -8.00 -14.80 -14.57
C ARG A 113 -9.07 -15.84 -14.91
N PRO A 114 -9.84 -15.62 -15.98
CA PRO A 114 -10.74 -16.62 -16.51
C PRO A 114 -9.98 -17.84 -17.04
#